data_4ef406d9f79686bff101694bc1e2b4be
#
_entry.id   4ef406d9f79686bff101694bc1e2b4be
#
_cell.length_a   1.000
_cell.length_b   1.000
_cell.length_c   1.000
_cell.angle_alpha   90.00
_cell.angle_beta   90.00
_cell.angle_gamma   90.00
#
_symmetry.space_group_name_H-M   'P 1'
#
loop_
_entity.id
_entity.type
_entity.pdbx_description
1 polymer ?
#
loop_
_entity_poly.entity_id
_entity_poly.type
_entity_poly.pdbx_seq_one_letter_code
_entity_poly.pdbx_strand_id
1 'polypeptide(L)'
;MNTKFENLDKLFELYVAEAVKKNKEKYNSHEALENDLGLLFEKFENTKVRTLDGKTPKEYVRELQKNRELTEYVSTCLDENVEVTDTVCDALITDPDATEYLTGLLYEQNPDANMLGVKLLAEKGGDEVEDVFISVLTNDEIRDEVKNVAYEFLSEGDDCVPEKILDVINGVPEKNQGILVEVLSNFKGRKEVFYWLITMLQRAEDVPLYAGLLGSYGDPAAIDILKSFAAEFDVNYVEYVEIRNAVEELGGEMDVEKDFSDDPYYKYMNHLDDGPEENPGSNKN
;
A
#
# COMPACT_ATOMS: atom_id res chain seq x y z
N MET A 1 8.61 28.75 -11.40
CA MET A 1 8.63 28.85 -9.95
C MET A 1 8.43 30.30 -9.54
N ASN A 2 7.61 30.54 -8.52
CA ASN A 2 7.37 31.87 -8.00
C ASN A 2 8.74 32.46 -7.58
N THR A 3 8.95 33.77 -7.75
CA THR A 3 10.22 34.45 -7.48
C THR A 3 10.73 34.34 -6.03
N LYS A 4 9.93 33.71 -5.13
CA LYS A 4 10.28 33.54 -3.72
C LYS A 4 11.29 32.39 -3.48
N PHE A 5 11.20 31.31 -4.26
CA PHE A 5 12.02 30.10 -4.02
C PHE A 5 12.84 29.73 -5.26
N GLU A 6 14.05 29.21 -5.04
CA GLU A 6 14.88 28.65 -6.11
C GLU A 6 14.48 27.19 -6.39
N ASN A 7 14.45 26.81 -7.65
CA ASN A 7 14.11 25.46 -8.09
C ASN A 7 15.35 24.55 -8.00
N LEU A 8 15.41 23.71 -6.95
CA LEU A 8 16.54 22.82 -6.72
C LEU A 8 16.69 21.74 -7.79
N ASP A 9 15.60 21.19 -8.29
CA ASP A 9 15.58 20.20 -9.36
C ASP A 9 16.23 20.77 -10.63
N LYS A 10 15.80 21.93 -11.08
CA LYS A 10 16.41 22.61 -12.22
C LYS A 10 17.89 22.96 -12.00
N LEU A 11 18.26 23.31 -10.79
CA LEU A 11 19.67 23.56 -10.46
C LEU A 11 20.49 22.27 -10.53
N PHE A 12 19.92 21.14 -10.14
CA PHE A 12 20.55 19.83 -10.30
C PHE A 12 20.69 19.44 -11.76
N GLU A 13 19.64 19.62 -12.59
CA GLU A 13 19.73 19.39 -14.04
C GLU A 13 20.88 20.19 -14.69
N LEU A 14 21.01 21.46 -14.33
CA LEU A 14 22.10 22.33 -14.83
C LEU A 14 23.47 21.83 -14.37
N TYR A 15 23.57 21.35 -13.11
CA TYR A 15 24.78 20.75 -12.58
C TYR A 15 25.19 19.48 -13.32
N VAL A 16 24.22 18.58 -13.59
CA VAL A 16 24.44 17.36 -14.38
C VAL A 16 24.88 17.71 -15.80
N ALA A 17 24.20 18.65 -16.46
CA ALA A 17 24.55 19.07 -17.81
C ALA A 17 26.01 19.61 -17.89
N GLU A 18 26.45 20.34 -16.87
CA GLU A 18 27.81 20.83 -16.78
C GLU A 18 28.82 19.69 -16.54
N ALA A 19 28.48 18.72 -15.67
CA ALA A 19 29.30 17.54 -15.40
C ALA A 19 29.50 16.68 -16.66
N VAL A 20 28.42 16.43 -17.41
CA VAL A 20 28.46 15.72 -18.71
C VAL A 20 29.33 16.46 -19.72
N LYS A 21 29.18 17.79 -19.81
CA LYS A 21 29.99 18.60 -20.72
C LYS A 21 31.50 18.54 -20.42
N LYS A 22 31.84 18.48 -19.12
CA LYS A 22 33.24 18.39 -18.66
C LYS A 22 33.83 16.98 -18.82
N ASN A 23 33.02 15.94 -18.79
CA ASN A 23 33.44 14.53 -18.76
C ASN A 23 32.79 13.71 -19.88
N LYS A 24 32.81 14.18 -21.12
CA LYS A 24 32.14 13.57 -22.28
C LYS A 24 32.55 12.12 -22.53
N GLU A 25 33.78 11.74 -22.24
CA GLU A 25 34.29 10.38 -22.43
C GLU A 25 33.67 9.42 -21.39
N LYS A 26 33.42 9.89 -20.16
CA LYS A 26 32.81 9.11 -19.09
C LYS A 26 31.31 8.92 -19.31
N TYR A 27 30.63 9.96 -19.77
CA TYR A 27 29.17 9.97 -19.98
C TYR A 27 28.83 9.86 -21.47
N ASN A 28 29.37 8.81 -22.11
CA ASN A 28 29.21 8.56 -23.54
C ASN A 28 27.90 7.77 -23.86
N SER A 29 27.18 7.28 -22.85
CA SER A 29 25.89 6.61 -22.94
C SER A 29 24.97 7.07 -21.83
N HIS A 30 23.65 6.87 -22.02
CA HIS A 30 22.63 7.16 -21.02
C HIS A 30 22.83 6.30 -19.76
N GLU A 31 23.12 5.02 -19.95
CA GLU A 31 23.37 4.06 -18.87
C GLU A 31 24.55 4.49 -17.97
N ALA A 32 25.65 5.01 -18.57
CA ALA A 32 26.80 5.50 -17.82
C ALA A 32 26.45 6.74 -16.97
N LEU A 33 25.52 7.58 -17.43
CA LEU A 33 25.03 8.72 -16.67
C LEU A 33 24.08 8.28 -15.54
N GLU A 34 23.15 7.40 -15.83
CA GLU A 34 22.19 6.89 -14.83
C GLU A 34 22.90 6.24 -13.65
N ASN A 35 23.91 5.42 -13.91
CA ASN A 35 24.71 4.79 -12.86
C ASN A 35 25.46 5.77 -11.94
N ASP A 36 25.70 6.99 -12.41
CA ASP A 36 26.43 8.02 -11.66
C ASP A 36 25.52 9.12 -11.10
N LEU A 37 24.20 9.14 -11.42
CA LEU A 37 23.29 10.21 -10.99
C LEU A 37 23.29 10.40 -9.48
N GLY A 38 23.25 9.32 -8.69
CA GLY A 38 23.29 9.39 -7.23
C GLY A 38 24.57 10.07 -6.71
N LEU A 39 25.73 9.74 -7.30
CA LEU A 39 26.99 10.39 -6.94
C LEU A 39 27.06 11.86 -7.38
N LEU A 40 26.41 12.21 -8.49
CA LEU A 40 26.32 13.60 -8.94
C LEU A 40 25.40 14.40 -8.03
N PHE A 41 24.30 13.79 -7.58
CA PHE A 41 23.38 14.41 -6.63
C PHE A 41 24.07 14.67 -5.28
N GLU A 42 24.74 13.67 -4.71
CA GLU A 42 25.52 13.84 -3.47
C GLU A 42 26.56 14.97 -3.56
N LYS A 43 27.22 15.10 -4.69
CA LYS A 43 28.18 16.19 -4.92
C LYS A 43 27.49 17.54 -5.06
N PHE A 44 26.36 17.59 -5.77
CA PHE A 44 25.56 18.79 -5.94
C PHE A 44 25.08 19.33 -4.59
N GLU A 45 24.53 18.48 -3.75
CA GLU A 45 24.06 18.85 -2.41
C GLU A 45 25.10 19.53 -1.53
N ASN A 46 26.39 19.25 -1.76
CA ASN A 46 27.53 19.80 -1.05
C ASN A 46 28.29 20.89 -1.85
N THR A 47 27.80 21.26 -3.04
CA THR A 47 28.41 22.28 -3.88
C THR A 47 27.74 23.63 -3.65
N LYS A 48 28.55 24.69 -3.46
CA LYS A 48 28.02 26.05 -3.35
C LYS A 48 27.48 26.55 -4.67
N VAL A 49 26.24 27.01 -4.66
CA VAL A 49 25.52 27.48 -5.83
C VAL A 49 25.30 28.99 -5.73
N ARG A 50 25.62 29.72 -6.81
CA ARG A 50 25.57 31.18 -6.80
C ARG A 50 24.13 31.73 -6.61
N THR A 51 23.14 31.08 -7.23
CA THR A 51 21.73 31.48 -7.12
C THR A 51 21.15 31.22 -5.75
N LEU A 52 21.78 30.36 -4.95
CA LEU A 52 21.44 30.11 -3.55
C LEU A 52 22.24 31.04 -2.59
N ASP A 53 22.63 32.22 -3.04
CA ASP A 53 23.46 33.17 -2.29
C ASP A 53 24.78 32.57 -1.80
N GLY A 54 25.34 31.62 -2.58
CA GLY A 54 26.57 30.92 -2.23
C GLY A 54 26.43 29.83 -1.19
N LYS A 55 25.21 29.42 -0.87
CA LYS A 55 24.88 28.27 -0.02
C LYS A 55 24.93 26.99 -0.86
N THR A 56 25.10 25.87 -0.18
CA THR A 56 24.84 24.55 -0.77
C THR A 56 23.32 24.26 -0.74
N PRO A 57 22.80 23.34 -1.58
CA PRO A 57 21.41 22.90 -1.50
C PRO A 57 21.01 22.45 -0.09
N LYS A 58 21.84 21.66 0.60
CA LYS A 58 21.60 21.27 2.00
C LYS A 58 21.51 22.44 2.97
N GLU A 59 22.36 23.46 2.80
CA GLU A 59 22.30 24.67 3.62
C GLU A 59 21.02 25.47 3.33
N TYR A 60 20.59 25.55 2.07
CA TYR A 60 19.38 26.22 1.66
C TYR A 60 18.12 25.53 2.24
N VAL A 61 18.00 24.21 2.13
CA VAL A 61 16.88 23.45 2.71
C VAL A 61 16.81 23.59 4.23
N ARG A 62 17.95 23.53 4.93
CA ARG A 62 18.01 23.79 6.38
C ARG A 62 17.53 25.19 6.75
N GLU A 63 17.78 26.18 5.91
CA GLU A 63 17.28 27.54 6.13
C GLU A 63 15.78 27.62 5.92
N LEU A 64 15.23 26.98 4.88
CA LEU A 64 13.77 26.86 4.69
C LEU A 64 13.10 26.20 5.90
N GLN A 65 13.65 25.13 6.42
CA GLN A 65 13.16 24.45 7.62
C GLN A 65 13.20 25.37 8.84
N LYS A 66 14.33 26.03 9.08
CA LYS A 66 14.51 26.97 10.18
C LYS A 66 13.52 28.15 10.13
N ASN A 67 13.23 28.63 8.94
CA ASN A 67 12.30 29.72 8.70
C ASN A 67 10.83 29.28 8.67
N ARG A 68 10.56 27.96 8.79
CA ARG A 68 9.22 27.34 8.60
C ARG A 68 8.62 27.61 7.22
N GLU A 69 9.47 27.66 6.20
CA GLU A 69 9.11 27.86 4.79
C GLU A 69 9.16 26.58 3.97
N LEU A 70 9.52 25.43 4.58
CA LEU A 70 9.73 24.16 3.87
C LEU A 70 8.42 23.66 3.25
N THR A 71 7.32 23.67 3.96
CA THR A 71 6.00 23.25 3.47
C THR A 71 5.49 24.17 2.35
N GLU A 72 5.71 25.48 2.45
CA GLU A 72 5.36 26.45 1.38
C GLU A 72 6.22 26.19 0.13
N TYR A 73 7.50 25.84 0.30
CA TYR A 73 8.38 25.45 -0.78
C TYR A 73 7.83 24.23 -1.52
N VAL A 74 7.47 23.17 -0.78
CA VAL A 74 6.94 21.92 -1.33
C VAL A 74 5.60 22.15 -2.04
N SER A 75 4.69 22.90 -1.42
CA SER A 75 3.42 23.27 -2.09
C SER A 75 3.67 24.02 -3.40
N THR A 76 4.66 24.93 -3.43
CA THR A 76 5.05 25.63 -4.66
C THR A 76 5.60 24.67 -5.72
N CYS A 77 6.40 23.67 -5.33
CA CYS A 77 6.89 22.65 -6.26
C CYS A 77 5.74 21.83 -6.85
N LEU A 78 4.79 21.39 -6.03
CA LEU A 78 3.62 20.62 -6.45
C LEU A 78 2.71 21.43 -7.39
N ASP A 79 2.44 22.71 -7.07
CA ASP A 79 1.62 23.61 -7.89
C ASP A 79 2.25 23.89 -9.27
N GLU A 80 3.57 23.94 -9.33
CA GLU A 80 4.32 24.21 -10.57
C GLU A 80 4.78 22.92 -11.29
N ASN A 81 4.38 21.75 -10.77
CA ASN A 81 4.78 20.43 -11.28
C ASN A 81 6.31 20.27 -11.38
N VAL A 82 6.98 20.69 -10.31
CA VAL A 82 8.43 20.56 -10.12
C VAL A 82 8.70 19.41 -9.15
N GLU A 83 9.68 18.60 -9.46
CA GLU A 83 10.09 17.48 -8.60
C GLU A 83 10.59 17.97 -7.23
N VAL A 84 10.13 17.35 -6.17
CA VAL A 84 10.60 17.59 -4.80
C VAL A 84 11.82 16.71 -4.58
N THR A 85 12.98 17.33 -4.41
CA THR A 85 14.26 16.60 -4.30
C THR A 85 14.40 15.83 -2.98
N ASP A 86 15.18 14.73 -2.98
CA ASP A 86 15.40 13.88 -1.79
C ASP A 86 15.83 14.67 -0.57
N THR A 87 16.68 15.69 -0.72
CA THR A 87 17.09 16.57 0.41
C THR A 87 15.92 17.26 1.08
N VAL A 88 14.89 17.64 0.32
CA VAL A 88 13.66 18.27 0.84
C VAL A 88 12.78 17.21 1.49
N CYS A 89 12.67 16.03 0.89
CA CYS A 89 11.95 14.88 1.45
C CYS A 89 12.54 14.48 2.82
N ASP A 90 13.86 14.30 2.91
CA ASP A 90 14.59 14.00 4.15
C ASP A 90 14.33 15.06 5.24
N ALA A 91 14.28 16.34 4.85
CA ALA A 91 14.01 17.42 5.77
C ALA A 91 12.56 17.36 6.31
N LEU A 92 11.57 16.98 5.48
CA LEU A 92 10.18 16.77 5.93
C LEU A 92 10.04 15.55 6.84
N ILE A 93 10.69 14.43 6.52
CA ILE A 93 10.68 13.23 7.35
C ILE A 93 11.21 13.52 8.75
N THR A 94 12.28 14.30 8.85
CA THR A 94 12.93 14.63 10.12
C THR A 94 12.27 15.80 10.87
N ASP A 95 11.36 16.54 10.24
CA ASP A 95 10.64 17.65 10.87
C ASP A 95 9.44 17.12 11.68
N PRO A 96 9.43 17.28 13.01
CA PRO A 96 8.32 16.80 13.82
C PRO A 96 6.98 17.51 13.50
N ASP A 97 7.04 18.74 12.99
CA ASP A 97 5.85 19.53 12.69
C ASP A 97 5.29 19.23 11.27
N ALA A 98 5.94 18.37 10.47
CA ALA A 98 5.54 18.10 9.10
C ALA A 98 4.38 17.08 8.97
N THR A 99 4.07 16.29 10.01
CA THR A 99 3.03 15.23 9.94
C THR A 99 1.68 15.79 9.53
N GLU A 100 1.25 16.91 10.14
CA GLU A 100 -0.02 17.56 9.80
C GLU A 100 -0.06 18.01 8.32
N TYR A 101 1.03 18.61 7.84
CA TYR A 101 1.14 19.01 6.43
C TYR A 101 1.08 17.82 5.48
N LEU A 102 1.87 16.78 5.73
CA LEU A 102 1.90 15.56 4.93
C LEU A 102 0.55 14.86 4.92
N THR A 103 -0.14 14.82 6.06
CA THR A 103 -1.52 14.31 6.16
C THR A 103 -2.46 15.14 5.29
N GLY A 104 -2.32 16.46 5.29
CA GLY A 104 -3.12 17.36 4.44
C GLY A 104 -2.98 17.03 2.95
N LEU A 105 -1.77 16.67 2.49
CA LEU A 105 -1.53 16.28 1.10
C LEU A 105 -2.37 15.08 0.64
N LEU A 106 -2.75 14.16 1.54
CA LEU A 106 -3.55 12.98 1.20
C LEU A 106 -4.96 13.33 0.69
N TYR A 107 -5.47 14.51 1.06
CA TYR A 107 -6.81 15.00 0.73
C TYR A 107 -6.84 15.98 -0.44
N GLU A 108 -5.69 16.27 -1.04
CA GLU A 108 -5.62 17.16 -2.18
C GLU A 108 -6.16 16.52 -3.46
N GLN A 109 -6.54 17.35 -4.43
CA GLN A 109 -6.98 16.88 -5.76
C GLN A 109 -5.81 16.37 -6.62
N ASN A 110 -4.57 16.72 -6.26
CA ASN A 110 -3.36 16.38 -7.00
C ASN A 110 -2.87 14.96 -6.59
N PRO A 111 -2.87 13.96 -7.52
CA PRO A 111 -2.39 12.62 -7.23
C PRO A 111 -0.91 12.56 -6.80
N ASP A 112 -0.07 13.45 -7.35
CA ASP A 112 1.36 13.48 -7.02
C ASP A 112 1.57 13.99 -5.59
N ALA A 113 0.75 14.96 -5.14
CA ALA A 113 0.72 15.40 -3.75
C ALA A 113 0.30 14.27 -2.81
N ASN A 114 -0.77 13.51 -3.15
CA ASN A 114 -1.23 12.39 -2.36
C ASN A 114 -0.12 11.33 -2.21
N MET A 115 0.55 10.96 -3.32
CA MET A 115 1.61 9.97 -3.30
C MET A 115 2.87 10.45 -2.58
N LEU A 116 3.22 11.73 -2.69
CA LEU A 116 4.31 12.32 -1.91
C LEU A 116 3.98 12.25 -0.41
N GLY A 117 2.79 12.70 -0.01
CA GLY A 117 2.33 12.70 1.37
C GLY A 117 2.38 11.31 2.00
N VAL A 118 1.76 10.31 1.36
CA VAL A 118 1.68 8.95 1.92
C VAL A 118 3.04 8.27 2.03
N LYS A 119 3.91 8.43 1.03
CA LYS A 119 5.27 7.86 1.04
C LYS A 119 6.12 8.48 2.16
N LEU A 120 6.11 9.80 2.30
CA LEU A 120 6.88 10.47 3.34
C LEU A 120 6.34 10.17 4.75
N LEU A 121 5.02 10.01 4.90
CA LEU A 121 4.43 9.54 6.16
C LEU A 121 4.89 8.11 6.48
N ALA A 122 4.86 7.20 5.50
CA ALA A 122 5.32 5.82 5.70
C ALA A 122 6.80 5.76 6.09
N GLU A 123 7.67 6.58 5.45
CA GLU A 123 9.08 6.68 5.81
C GLU A 123 9.29 7.31 7.21
N LYS A 124 8.47 8.30 7.56
CA LYS A 124 8.53 8.96 8.85
C LYS A 124 8.17 8.01 9.99
N GLY A 125 7.12 7.22 9.81
CA GLY A 125 6.64 6.25 10.79
C GLY A 125 6.17 6.87 12.12
N GLY A 126 5.95 5.99 13.10
CA GLY A 126 5.59 6.35 14.47
C GLY A 126 4.08 6.38 14.73
N ASP A 127 3.72 6.44 16.00
CA ASP A 127 2.34 6.29 16.51
C ASP A 127 1.33 7.21 15.84
N GLU A 128 1.69 8.46 15.58
CA GLU A 128 0.80 9.43 14.92
C GLU A 128 0.51 9.04 13.48
N VAL A 129 1.49 8.48 12.76
CA VAL A 129 1.33 8.02 11.38
C VAL A 129 0.43 6.78 11.34
N GLU A 130 0.54 5.87 12.29
CA GLU A 130 -0.36 4.72 12.41
C GLU A 130 -1.83 5.16 12.55
N ASP A 131 -2.08 6.15 13.42
CA ASP A 131 -3.43 6.69 13.62
C ASP A 131 -3.97 7.36 12.34
N VAL A 132 -3.11 8.10 11.62
CA VAL A 132 -3.44 8.66 10.30
C VAL A 132 -3.79 7.56 9.31
N PHE A 133 -2.99 6.50 9.22
CA PHE A 133 -3.20 5.42 8.24
C PHE A 133 -4.42 4.56 8.55
N ILE A 134 -4.74 4.32 9.81
CA ILE A 134 -6.00 3.68 10.20
C ILE A 134 -7.19 4.53 9.72
N SER A 135 -7.12 5.85 9.87
CA SER A 135 -8.14 6.77 9.37
C SER A 135 -8.22 6.77 7.84
N VAL A 136 -7.08 6.72 7.14
CA VAL A 136 -6.98 6.65 5.68
C VAL A 136 -7.68 5.40 5.14
N LEU A 137 -7.45 4.23 5.72
CA LEU A 137 -8.08 2.98 5.28
C LEU A 137 -9.60 3.01 5.34
N THR A 138 -10.14 3.73 6.32
CA THR A 138 -11.58 3.79 6.56
C THR A 138 -12.29 4.96 5.89
N ASN A 139 -11.57 5.81 5.17
CA ASN A 139 -12.13 6.97 4.49
C ASN A 139 -12.38 6.69 3.00
N ASP A 140 -13.65 6.76 2.59
CA ASP A 140 -14.06 6.51 1.19
C ASP A 140 -13.57 7.57 0.19
N GLU A 141 -13.18 8.76 0.66
CA GLU A 141 -12.72 9.86 -0.20
C GLU A 141 -11.25 9.73 -0.61
N ILE A 142 -10.50 8.85 0.08
CA ILE A 142 -9.08 8.62 -0.19
C ILE A 142 -8.92 7.64 -1.36
N ARG A 143 -7.95 7.92 -2.22
CA ARG A 143 -7.61 7.09 -3.39
C ARG A 143 -7.06 5.73 -2.98
N ASP A 144 -7.35 4.71 -3.79
CA ASP A 144 -6.92 3.34 -3.51
C ASP A 144 -5.40 3.19 -3.47
N GLU A 145 -4.65 3.94 -4.30
CA GLU A 145 -3.20 3.91 -4.30
C GLU A 145 -2.60 4.38 -2.96
N VAL A 146 -3.23 5.36 -2.32
CA VAL A 146 -2.84 5.85 -0.98
C VAL A 146 -3.19 4.82 0.08
N LYS A 147 -4.39 4.22 0.00
CA LYS A 147 -4.83 3.15 0.91
C LYS A 147 -3.92 1.93 0.84
N ASN A 148 -3.42 1.57 -0.34
CA ASN A 148 -2.50 0.45 -0.49
C ASN A 148 -1.20 0.66 0.29
N VAL A 149 -0.62 1.86 0.23
CA VAL A 149 0.58 2.19 1.02
C VAL A 149 0.29 2.15 2.53
N ALA A 150 -0.85 2.70 2.95
CA ALA A 150 -1.27 2.67 4.35
C ALA A 150 -1.52 1.23 4.85
N TYR A 151 -2.13 0.38 4.01
CA TYR A 151 -2.36 -1.03 4.29
C TYR A 151 -1.04 -1.80 4.46
N GLU A 152 -0.11 -1.65 3.52
CA GLU A 152 1.22 -2.29 3.59
C GLU A 152 1.95 -1.87 4.88
N PHE A 153 2.00 -0.57 5.15
CA PHE A 153 2.65 -0.04 6.34
C PHE A 153 2.07 -0.61 7.65
N LEU A 154 0.73 -0.61 7.78
CA LEU A 154 0.07 -1.12 8.98
C LEU A 154 0.18 -2.64 9.11
N SER A 155 0.18 -3.37 7.98
CA SER A 155 0.30 -4.84 7.97
C SER A 155 1.69 -5.34 8.39
N GLU A 156 2.72 -4.53 8.21
CA GLU A 156 4.11 -4.78 8.61
C GLU A 156 4.46 -4.11 9.95
N GLY A 157 3.50 -3.42 10.56
CA GLY A 157 3.66 -2.67 11.80
C GLY A 157 3.98 -3.55 13.02
N ASP A 158 4.21 -2.91 14.14
CA ASP A 158 4.52 -3.60 15.39
C ASP A 158 3.25 -4.02 16.17
N ASP A 159 3.44 -4.54 17.38
CA ASP A 159 2.35 -5.01 18.26
C ASP A 159 1.39 -3.90 18.73
N CYS A 160 1.69 -2.61 18.52
CA CYS A 160 0.81 -1.49 18.86
C CYS A 160 -0.34 -1.34 17.84
N VAL A 161 -0.09 -1.64 16.55
CA VAL A 161 -1.07 -1.49 15.47
C VAL A 161 -2.38 -2.24 15.73
N PRO A 162 -2.35 -3.57 16.06
CA PRO A 162 -3.60 -4.28 16.33
C PRO A 162 -4.37 -3.72 17.54
N GLU A 163 -3.70 -3.20 18.56
CA GLU A 163 -4.35 -2.58 19.71
C GLU A 163 -5.10 -1.32 19.29
N LYS A 164 -4.45 -0.43 18.54
CA LYS A 164 -5.08 0.79 18.00
C LYS A 164 -6.29 0.48 17.10
N ILE A 165 -6.17 -0.49 16.21
CA ILE A 165 -7.28 -0.89 15.34
C ILE A 165 -8.45 -1.43 16.16
N LEU A 166 -8.19 -2.32 17.13
CA LEU A 166 -9.23 -2.92 17.99
C LEU A 166 -9.96 -1.86 18.84
N ASP A 167 -9.28 -0.80 19.24
CA ASP A 167 -9.88 0.31 20.00
C ASP A 167 -10.90 1.11 19.16
N VAL A 168 -10.66 1.24 17.85
CA VAL A 168 -11.49 2.10 16.97
C VAL A 168 -12.49 1.33 16.11
N ILE A 169 -12.27 0.04 15.82
CA ILE A 169 -13.00 -0.73 14.81
C ILE A 169 -14.52 -0.77 15.05
N ASN A 170 -14.95 -0.79 16.31
CA ASN A 170 -16.39 -0.76 16.66
C ASN A 170 -17.07 0.58 16.33
N GLY A 171 -16.30 1.67 16.18
CA GLY A 171 -16.78 2.98 15.78
C GLY A 171 -16.76 3.22 14.28
N VAL A 172 -16.13 2.32 13.51
CA VAL A 172 -16.03 2.39 12.05
C VAL A 172 -17.30 1.84 11.41
N PRO A 173 -17.83 2.46 10.33
CA PRO A 173 -18.95 1.90 9.58
C PRO A 173 -18.69 0.46 9.12
N GLU A 174 -19.69 -0.41 9.19
CA GLU A 174 -19.55 -1.86 8.90
C GLU A 174 -18.88 -2.13 7.56
N LYS A 175 -19.25 -1.38 6.52
CA LYS A 175 -18.65 -1.50 5.17
C LYS A 175 -17.12 -1.25 5.12
N ASN A 176 -16.57 -0.52 6.09
CA ASN A 176 -15.15 -0.16 6.15
C ASN A 176 -14.39 -0.97 7.21
N GLN A 177 -15.06 -1.87 7.96
CA GLN A 177 -14.39 -2.71 8.96
C GLN A 177 -13.56 -3.82 8.32
N GLY A 178 -13.96 -4.29 7.12
CA GLY A 178 -13.28 -5.38 6.42
C GLY A 178 -11.80 -5.14 6.23
N ILE A 179 -11.43 -3.98 5.70
CA ILE A 179 -10.02 -3.62 5.45
C ILE A 179 -9.18 -3.61 6.75
N LEU A 180 -9.77 -3.19 7.86
CA LEU A 180 -9.09 -3.22 9.17
C LEU A 180 -8.91 -4.66 9.68
N VAL A 181 -9.88 -5.54 9.42
CA VAL A 181 -9.76 -6.97 9.78
C VAL A 181 -8.72 -7.67 8.91
N GLU A 182 -8.58 -7.29 7.65
CA GLU A 182 -7.50 -7.77 6.79
C GLU A 182 -6.12 -7.38 7.34
N VAL A 183 -5.93 -6.12 7.76
CA VAL A 183 -4.69 -5.70 8.46
C VAL A 183 -4.48 -6.52 9.73
N LEU A 184 -5.51 -6.64 10.57
CA LEU A 184 -5.45 -7.41 11.82
C LEU A 184 -5.03 -8.88 11.61
N SER A 185 -5.42 -9.50 10.48
CA SER A 185 -5.12 -10.90 10.19
C SER A 185 -3.62 -11.22 10.12
N ASN A 186 -2.78 -10.20 9.93
CA ASN A 186 -1.31 -10.34 9.95
C ASN A 186 -0.75 -10.54 11.36
N PHE A 187 -1.51 -10.18 12.41
CA PHE A 187 -1.08 -10.24 13.81
C PHE A 187 -1.64 -11.48 14.51
N LYS A 188 -1.00 -12.62 14.27
CA LYS A 188 -1.46 -13.95 14.71
C LYS A 188 -1.48 -14.14 16.22
N GLY A 189 -2.32 -15.09 16.70
CA GLY A 189 -2.36 -15.52 18.09
C GLY A 189 -3.18 -14.62 19.02
N ARG A 190 -3.89 -13.62 18.51
CA ARG A 190 -4.75 -12.70 19.26
C ARG A 190 -6.21 -13.16 19.18
N LYS A 191 -6.85 -13.40 20.31
CA LYS A 191 -8.24 -13.90 20.36
C LYS A 191 -9.24 -12.90 19.79
N GLU A 192 -9.00 -11.63 20.01
CA GLU A 192 -9.83 -10.52 19.52
C GLU A 192 -9.82 -10.48 17.99
N VAL A 193 -8.67 -10.67 17.36
CA VAL A 193 -8.52 -10.76 15.90
C VAL A 193 -9.26 -11.98 15.36
N PHE A 194 -9.06 -13.15 15.98
CA PHE A 194 -9.79 -14.37 15.61
C PHE A 194 -11.30 -14.18 15.69
N TYR A 195 -11.79 -13.51 16.74
CA TYR A 195 -13.21 -13.18 16.87
C TYR A 195 -13.72 -12.30 15.71
N TRP A 196 -12.92 -11.30 15.30
CA TRP A 196 -13.26 -10.44 14.17
C TRP A 196 -13.29 -11.17 12.83
N LEU A 197 -12.34 -12.06 12.57
CA LEU A 197 -12.33 -12.91 11.38
C LEU A 197 -13.60 -13.78 11.29
N ILE A 198 -13.99 -14.40 12.41
CA ILE A 198 -15.25 -15.16 12.47
C ILE A 198 -16.46 -14.26 12.22
N THR A 199 -16.47 -13.07 12.82
CA THR A 199 -17.57 -12.11 12.65
C THR A 199 -17.73 -11.72 11.18
N MET A 200 -16.63 -11.48 10.47
CA MET A 200 -16.66 -11.17 9.04
C MET A 200 -17.13 -12.35 8.19
N LEU A 201 -16.66 -13.57 8.47
CA LEU A 201 -17.15 -14.77 7.80
C LEU A 201 -18.68 -14.91 7.97
N GLN A 202 -19.20 -14.69 9.18
CA GLN A 202 -20.63 -14.79 9.48
C GLN A 202 -21.50 -13.74 8.80
N ARG A 203 -20.93 -12.59 8.41
CA ARG A 203 -21.65 -11.59 7.59
C ARG A 203 -21.88 -12.06 6.16
N ALA A 204 -21.11 -13.04 5.69
CA ALA A 204 -21.22 -13.66 4.38
C ALA A 204 -21.09 -12.66 3.19
N GLU A 205 -20.38 -11.53 3.38
CA GLU A 205 -20.17 -10.53 2.32
C GLU A 205 -19.05 -10.96 1.36
N ASP A 206 -17.98 -11.59 1.89
CA ASP A 206 -16.88 -12.16 1.11
C ASP A 206 -16.38 -13.44 1.80
N VAL A 207 -17.12 -14.53 1.62
CA VAL A 207 -16.81 -15.82 2.23
C VAL A 207 -15.43 -16.35 1.81
N PRO A 208 -15.03 -16.30 0.53
CA PRO A 208 -13.71 -16.74 0.09
C PRO A 208 -12.57 -16.03 0.83
N LEU A 209 -12.63 -14.70 0.92
CA LEU A 209 -11.61 -13.89 1.60
C LEU A 209 -11.48 -14.31 3.08
N TYR A 210 -12.58 -14.30 3.83
CA TYR A 210 -12.51 -14.55 5.28
C TYR A 210 -12.26 -16.00 5.62
N ALA A 211 -12.67 -16.97 4.78
CA ALA A 211 -12.24 -18.35 4.93
C ALA A 211 -10.73 -18.49 4.74
N GLY A 212 -10.16 -17.90 3.68
CA GLY A 212 -8.72 -17.89 3.43
C GLY A 212 -7.93 -17.20 4.56
N LEU A 213 -8.41 -16.05 5.07
CA LEU A 213 -7.79 -15.37 6.21
C LEU A 213 -7.82 -16.21 7.49
N LEU A 214 -8.90 -16.95 7.77
CA LEU A 214 -8.97 -17.88 8.91
C LEU A 214 -7.99 -19.04 8.75
N GLY A 215 -7.85 -19.60 7.53
CA GLY A 215 -6.86 -20.63 7.22
C GLY A 215 -5.45 -20.14 7.49
N SER A 216 -5.06 -19.03 6.89
CA SER A 216 -3.73 -18.44 7.02
C SER A 216 -3.44 -17.90 8.42
N TYR A 217 -4.48 -17.49 9.18
CA TYR A 217 -4.34 -17.08 10.59
C TYR A 217 -3.84 -18.22 11.46
N GLY A 218 -4.24 -19.46 11.14
CA GLY A 218 -3.64 -20.67 11.66
C GLY A 218 -4.15 -21.12 13.01
N ASP A 219 -5.31 -20.66 13.49
CA ASP A 219 -5.94 -21.16 14.72
C ASP A 219 -6.84 -22.38 14.40
N PRO A 220 -6.50 -23.61 14.89
CA PRO A 220 -7.28 -24.80 14.62
C PRO A 220 -8.74 -24.74 15.10
N ALA A 221 -9.08 -23.81 16.01
CA ALA A 221 -10.45 -23.61 16.44
C ALA A 221 -11.37 -23.14 15.29
N ALA A 222 -10.81 -22.62 14.19
CA ALA A 222 -11.57 -22.25 13.01
C ALA A 222 -12.11 -23.47 12.23
N ILE A 223 -11.54 -24.67 12.36
CA ILE A 223 -11.96 -25.88 11.62
C ILE A 223 -13.45 -26.16 11.81
N ASP A 224 -13.89 -26.29 13.06
CA ASP A 224 -15.29 -26.60 13.36
C ASP A 224 -16.23 -25.46 12.95
N ILE A 225 -15.77 -24.22 13.03
CA ILE A 225 -16.54 -23.03 12.63
C ILE A 225 -16.74 -23.01 11.12
N LEU A 226 -15.68 -23.23 10.35
CA LEU A 226 -15.69 -23.28 8.89
C LEU A 226 -16.58 -24.44 8.37
N LYS A 227 -16.50 -25.61 8.99
CA LYS A 227 -17.34 -26.75 8.66
C LYS A 227 -18.81 -26.47 8.96
N SER A 228 -19.11 -25.91 10.15
CA SER A 228 -20.49 -25.52 10.51
C SER A 228 -21.03 -24.46 9.55
N PHE A 229 -20.24 -23.47 9.18
CA PHE A 229 -20.63 -22.45 8.22
C PHE A 229 -20.98 -23.10 6.86
N ALA A 230 -20.09 -23.96 6.33
CA ALA A 230 -20.37 -24.68 5.10
C ALA A 230 -21.62 -25.56 5.16
N ALA A 231 -21.94 -26.16 6.30
CA ALA A 231 -23.11 -27.01 6.47
C ALA A 231 -24.43 -26.20 6.54
N GLU A 232 -24.42 -25.07 7.25
CA GLU A 232 -25.62 -24.32 7.62
C GLU A 232 -25.99 -23.23 6.60
N PHE A 233 -25.00 -22.65 5.91
CA PHE A 233 -25.20 -21.57 4.93
C PHE A 233 -25.33 -22.09 3.51
N ASP A 234 -26.01 -21.34 2.66
CA ASP A 234 -26.13 -21.61 1.22
C ASP A 234 -24.88 -21.06 0.51
N VAL A 235 -23.79 -21.82 0.57
CA VAL A 235 -22.51 -21.48 -0.06
C VAL A 235 -22.46 -22.00 -1.49
N ASN A 236 -21.96 -21.20 -2.42
CA ASN A 236 -21.69 -21.61 -3.80
C ASN A 236 -20.41 -22.48 -3.88
N TYR A 237 -20.12 -23.01 -5.07
CA TYR A 237 -18.98 -23.92 -5.25
C TYR A 237 -17.63 -23.25 -4.94
N VAL A 238 -17.44 -21.98 -5.33
CA VAL A 238 -16.17 -21.26 -5.06
C VAL A 238 -15.99 -21.03 -3.56
N GLU A 239 -17.03 -20.56 -2.86
CA GLU A 239 -17.01 -20.38 -1.41
C GLU A 239 -16.71 -21.69 -0.68
N TYR A 240 -17.34 -22.79 -1.10
CA TYR A 240 -17.09 -24.11 -0.53
C TYR A 240 -15.65 -24.58 -0.73
N VAL A 241 -15.08 -24.34 -1.91
CA VAL A 241 -13.69 -24.71 -2.20
C VAL A 241 -12.72 -23.93 -1.30
N GLU A 242 -12.95 -22.62 -1.10
CA GLU A 242 -12.09 -21.82 -0.23
C GLU A 242 -12.25 -22.21 1.25
N ILE A 243 -13.46 -22.52 1.70
CA ILE A 243 -13.67 -23.04 3.06
C ILE A 243 -12.94 -24.39 3.23
N ARG A 244 -13.01 -25.30 2.24
CA ARG A 244 -12.30 -26.56 2.27
C ARG A 244 -10.80 -26.37 2.34
N ASN A 245 -10.25 -25.50 1.49
CA ASN A 245 -8.84 -25.17 1.46
C ASN A 245 -8.36 -24.66 2.83
N ALA A 246 -9.13 -23.77 3.46
CA ALA A 246 -8.83 -23.25 4.79
C ALA A 246 -8.86 -24.34 5.88
N VAL A 247 -9.84 -25.25 5.83
CA VAL A 247 -9.92 -26.41 6.76
C VAL A 247 -8.69 -27.32 6.59
N GLU A 248 -8.30 -27.61 5.35
CA GLU A 248 -7.12 -28.44 5.03
C GLU A 248 -5.81 -27.75 5.46
N GLU A 249 -5.66 -26.45 5.23
CA GLU A 249 -4.53 -25.64 5.67
C GLU A 249 -4.35 -25.68 7.20
N LEU A 250 -5.46 -25.67 7.94
CA LEU A 250 -5.49 -25.81 9.40
C LEU A 250 -5.22 -27.24 9.87
N GLY A 251 -5.05 -28.21 8.97
CA GLY A 251 -4.80 -29.63 9.28
C GLY A 251 -6.07 -30.43 9.56
N GLY A 252 -7.25 -29.90 9.23
CA GLY A 252 -8.54 -30.59 9.29
C GLY A 252 -8.83 -31.39 8.03
N GLU A 253 -9.93 -32.15 8.07
CA GLU A 253 -10.49 -32.87 6.93
C GLU A 253 -11.90 -32.32 6.66
N MET A 254 -12.21 -31.95 5.41
CA MET A 254 -13.53 -31.47 5.04
C MET A 254 -14.47 -32.64 4.77
N ASP A 255 -15.35 -32.91 5.72
CA ASP A 255 -16.32 -34.01 5.69
C ASP A 255 -17.78 -33.55 5.45
N VAL A 256 -17.98 -32.27 5.13
CA VAL A 256 -19.28 -31.69 4.77
C VAL A 256 -19.50 -31.89 3.27
N GLU A 257 -20.49 -32.71 2.91
CA GLU A 257 -20.87 -32.94 1.51
C GLU A 257 -21.95 -31.94 1.08
N LYS A 258 -21.79 -31.34 -0.11
CA LYS A 258 -22.80 -30.48 -0.77
C LYS A 258 -22.95 -30.84 -2.24
N ASP A 259 -24.17 -30.71 -2.73
CA ASP A 259 -24.48 -30.90 -4.15
C ASP A 259 -24.37 -29.55 -4.90
N PHE A 260 -23.43 -29.46 -5.82
CA PHE A 260 -23.21 -28.32 -6.68
C PHE A 260 -23.63 -28.57 -8.14
N SER A 261 -24.43 -29.60 -8.39
CA SER A 261 -24.85 -29.97 -9.76
C SER A 261 -25.56 -28.83 -10.50
N ASP A 262 -26.17 -27.87 -9.76
CA ASP A 262 -26.82 -26.69 -10.33
C ASP A 262 -25.93 -25.43 -10.37
N ASP A 263 -24.76 -25.46 -9.74
CA ASP A 263 -23.82 -24.32 -9.72
C ASP A 263 -23.19 -24.10 -11.11
N PRO A 264 -23.26 -22.86 -11.67
CA PRO A 264 -22.73 -22.59 -13.01
C PRO A 264 -21.21 -22.77 -13.10
N TYR A 265 -20.44 -22.42 -12.04
CA TYR A 265 -18.99 -22.53 -12.03
C TYR A 265 -18.55 -23.98 -11.92
N TYR A 266 -19.24 -24.79 -11.09
CA TYR A 266 -19.02 -26.22 -11.00
C TYR A 266 -19.25 -26.93 -12.35
N LYS A 267 -20.35 -26.58 -13.03
CA LYS A 267 -20.63 -27.09 -14.38
C LYS A 267 -19.53 -26.71 -15.38
N TYR A 268 -19.07 -25.46 -15.34
CA TYR A 268 -18.02 -24.98 -16.21
C TYR A 268 -16.70 -25.76 -15.98
N MET A 269 -16.29 -25.95 -14.73
CA MET A 269 -15.07 -26.67 -14.39
C MET A 269 -15.12 -28.15 -14.81
N ASN A 270 -16.25 -28.83 -14.61
CA ASN A 270 -16.41 -30.24 -15.02
C ASN A 270 -16.47 -30.41 -16.53
N HIS A 271 -16.95 -29.42 -17.28
CA HIS A 271 -16.90 -29.46 -18.76
C HIS A 271 -15.51 -29.20 -19.34
N LEU A 272 -14.62 -28.57 -18.57
CA LEU A 272 -13.21 -28.43 -18.99
C LEU A 272 -12.41 -29.72 -18.82
N ASP A 273 -12.82 -30.61 -17.89
CA ASP A 273 -12.22 -31.92 -17.67
C ASP A 273 -12.71 -32.98 -18.68
N ASP A 274 -13.91 -32.81 -19.21
CA ASP A 274 -14.46 -33.62 -20.33
C ASP A 274 -13.85 -33.13 -21.66
N GLY A 275 -12.61 -33.50 -21.98
CA GLY A 275 -11.90 -33.09 -23.18
C GLY A 275 -12.79 -33.10 -24.46
N PRO A 276 -12.36 -32.51 -25.60
CA PRO A 276 -13.23 -32.30 -26.77
C PRO A 276 -13.90 -33.62 -27.15
N GLU A 277 -15.25 -33.65 -27.15
CA GLU A 277 -16.05 -34.77 -27.61
C GLU A 277 -15.45 -35.27 -28.94
N GLU A 278 -14.91 -36.47 -28.94
CA GLU A 278 -14.55 -37.16 -30.19
C GLU A 278 -15.82 -37.25 -31.05
N ASN A 279 -15.84 -36.46 -32.08
CA ASN A 279 -16.93 -36.41 -33.04
C ASN A 279 -17.06 -37.80 -33.75
N PRO A 280 -18.05 -38.67 -33.41
CA PRO A 280 -18.19 -39.97 -34.02
C PRO A 280 -18.90 -39.84 -35.39
N GLY A 281 -18.24 -39.18 -36.35
CA GLY A 281 -18.91 -38.90 -37.63
C GLY A 281 -18.00 -38.59 -38.79
N SER A 282 -17.01 -39.47 -39.09
CA SER A 282 -16.47 -39.50 -40.45
C SER A 282 -16.05 -40.90 -40.85
N ASN A 283 -17.02 -41.76 -40.95
CA ASN A 283 -16.92 -42.96 -41.79
C ASN A 283 -18.17 -42.98 -42.69
N LYS A 284 -18.01 -42.49 -43.91
CA LYS A 284 -18.70 -43.09 -45.11
C LYS A 284 -18.18 -42.44 -46.39
N ASN A 285 -17.56 -43.35 -47.15
CA ASN A 285 -17.34 -43.38 -48.58
C ASN A 285 -16.17 -42.64 -49.18
#